data_0887df33904da1bca9d95840aa627384
#
_entry.id   0887df33904da1bca9d95840aa627384
#
_cell.length_a   1.000
_cell.length_b   1.000
_cell.length_c   1.000
_cell.angle_alpha   90.00
_cell.angle_beta   90.00
_cell.angle_gamma   90.00
#
_symmetry.space_group_name_H-M   'P 1'
#
loop_
_entity.id
_entity.type
_entity.pdbx_description
1 polymer ?
#
loop_
_entity_poly.entity_id
_entity_poly.type
_entity_poly.pdbx_seq_one_letter_code
_entity_poly.pdbx_strand_id
1 'polypeptide(L)'
;MALPPQLKVGIGWVTITVTGPVDVIAGFKGYAPIVTVKVDKTGLDYILYISAKSLTEQLEPLRKNNGDQFTGLKFSIRKESENQMAKYELKTD
;
A
#
# COMPACT_ATOMS: atom_id res chain seq x y z
N MET A 1 -5.75 15.98 -13.07
CA MET A 1 -4.94 14.79 -13.35
C MET A 1 -5.60 13.56 -12.78
N ALA A 2 -5.74 12.51 -13.57
CA ALA A 2 -6.36 11.29 -13.07
C ALA A 2 -5.40 10.54 -12.15
N LEU A 3 -5.93 10.00 -11.06
CA LEU A 3 -5.14 9.13 -10.18
C LEU A 3 -4.89 7.79 -10.87
N PRO A 4 -3.76 7.12 -10.56
CA PRO A 4 -3.56 5.75 -11.02
C PRO A 4 -4.67 4.83 -10.50
N PRO A 5 -4.89 3.68 -11.12
CA PRO A 5 -5.87 2.73 -10.60
C PRO A 5 -5.46 2.17 -9.25
N GLN A 6 -6.44 1.68 -8.50
CA GLN A 6 -6.18 1.06 -7.21
C GLN A 6 -5.46 -0.27 -7.38
N LEU A 7 -4.44 -0.50 -6.57
CA LEU A 7 -3.74 -1.79 -6.53
C LEU A 7 -4.67 -2.86 -5.95
N LYS A 8 -4.85 -3.93 -6.71
CA LYS A 8 -5.62 -5.08 -6.24
C LYS A 8 -4.65 -6.09 -5.62
N VAL A 9 -4.76 -6.29 -4.33
CA VAL A 9 -3.91 -7.24 -3.60
C VAL A 9 -4.65 -8.57 -3.50
N GLY A 10 -4.02 -9.62 -3.99
CA GLY A 10 -4.55 -10.98 -3.89
C GLY A 10 -3.75 -11.82 -2.92
N ILE A 11 -3.89 -13.14 -3.02
CA ILE A 11 -3.18 -14.08 -2.14
C ILE A 11 -1.70 -14.26 -2.54
N GLY A 12 -1.33 -13.85 -3.74
CA GLY A 12 0.06 -13.90 -4.19
C GLY A 12 0.86 -12.67 -3.77
N TRP A 13 2.12 -12.86 -3.48
CA TRP A 13 3.01 -11.76 -3.10
C TRP A 13 3.23 -10.82 -4.28
N VAL A 14 3.10 -9.53 -4.01
CA VAL A 14 3.41 -8.46 -4.97
C VAL A 14 4.44 -7.54 -4.34
N THR A 15 5.58 -7.37 -5.00
CA THR A 15 6.61 -6.45 -4.54
C THR A 15 6.33 -5.06 -5.09
N ILE A 16 6.25 -4.08 -4.21
CA ILE A 16 5.95 -2.70 -4.57
C ILE A 16 6.93 -1.75 -3.91
N THR A 17 7.11 -0.58 -4.53
CA THR A 17 7.90 0.52 -3.98
C THR A 17 7.00 1.75 -3.88
N VAL A 18 6.97 2.37 -2.71
CA VAL A 18 6.22 3.62 -2.52
C VAL A 18 6.96 4.75 -3.20
N THR A 19 6.30 5.42 -4.14
CA THR A 19 6.91 6.46 -4.97
C THR A 19 6.51 7.88 -4.59
N GLY A 20 5.57 8.03 -3.65
CA GLY A 20 5.12 9.36 -3.23
C GLY A 20 4.75 9.41 -1.76
N PRO A 21 4.52 10.62 -1.23
CA PRO A 21 4.09 10.78 0.16
C PRO A 21 2.66 10.28 0.35
N VAL A 22 2.25 10.17 1.62
CA VAL A 22 0.85 9.90 1.95
C VAL A 22 -0.01 11.04 1.45
N ASP A 23 -1.10 10.70 0.79
CA ASP A 23 -2.08 11.67 0.32
C ASP A 23 -3.45 11.27 0.85
N VAL A 24 -4.41 12.18 0.80
CA VAL A 24 -5.76 11.93 1.28
C VAL A 24 -6.73 12.22 0.16
N ILE A 25 -7.57 11.25 -0.16
CA ILE A 25 -8.60 11.43 -1.19
C ILE A 25 -9.99 11.34 -0.58
N ALA A 26 -10.92 12.07 -1.17
CA ALA A 26 -12.32 11.99 -0.82
C ALA A 26 -12.92 10.73 -1.46
N GLY A 27 -13.52 9.89 -0.64
CA GLY A 27 -14.17 8.66 -1.09
C GLY A 27 -15.60 8.59 -0.62
N PHE A 28 -16.21 7.46 -0.88
CA PHE A 28 -17.64 7.23 -0.58
C PHE A 28 -17.97 7.37 0.91
N LYS A 29 -17.01 6.99 1.78
CA LYS A 29 -17.20 7.01 3.23
C LYS A 29 -16.41 8.13 3.90
N GLY A 30 -16.03 9.16 3.15
CA GLY A 30 -15.22 10.26 3.66
C GLY A 30 -13.81 10.24 3.09
N TYR A 31 -12.86 10.74 3.85
CA TYR A 31 -11.47 10.82 3.41
C TYR A 31 -10.69 9.56 3.75
N ALA A 32 -9.82 9.13 2.86
CA ALA A 32 -8.99 7.95 3.06
C ALA A 32 -7.54 8.25 2.71
N PRO A 33 -6.58 7.81 3.55
CA PRO A 33 -5.17 7.95 3.23
C PRO A 33 -4.75 6.94 2.15
N ILE A 34 -3.95 7.42 1.21
CA ILE A 34 -3.40 6.59 0.14
C ILE A 34 -1.92 6.90 -0.06
N VAL A 35 -1.21 5.96 -0.66
CA VAL A 35 0.13 6.18 -1.17
C VAL A 35 0.17 5.72 -2.61
N THR A 36 1.01 6.37 -3.42
CA THR A 36 1.29 5.92 -4.78
C THR A 36 2.41 4.90 -4.72
N VAL A 37 2.21 3.76 -5.37
CA VAL A 37 3.18 2.68 -5.39
C VAL A 37 3.46 2.25 -6.82
N LYS A 38 4.65 1.74 -7.06
CA LYS A 38 5.03 1.14 -8.33
C LYS A 38 5.21 -0.36 -8.13
N VAL A 39 4.55 -1.16 -8.95
CA VAL A 39 4.76 -2.61 -8.95
C VAL A 39 6.07 -2.91 -9.68
N ASP A 40 7.04 -3.47 -8.95
CA ASP A 40 8.38 -3.70 -9.49
C ASP A 40 8.37 -4.58 -10.73
N LYS A 41 7.51 -5.58 -10.75
CA LYS A 41 7.45 -6.55 -11.85
C LYS A 41 6.98 -5.93 -13.17
N THR A 42 6.03 -5.00 -13.11
CA THR A 42 5.43 -4.40 -14.32
C THR A 42 5.87 -2.97 -14.55
N GLY A 43 6.38 -2.30 -13.52
CA GLY A 43 6.73 -0.87 -13.58
C GLY A 43 5.52 0.06 -13.64
N LEU A 44 4.32 -0.46 -13.43
CA LEU A 44 3.11 0.34 -13.46
C LEU A 44 2.81 0.96 -12.10
N ASP A 45 2.23 2.16 -12.12
CA ASP A 45 1.85 2.88 -10.90
C ASP A 45 0.42 2.55 -10.50
N TYR A 46 0.22 2.46 -9.18
CA TYR A 46 -1.09 2.22 -8.58
C TYR A 46 -1.21 3.03 -7.30
N ILE A 47 -2.45 3.21 -6.82
CA ILE A 47 -2.68 3.75 -5.49
C ILE A 47 -2.97 2.59 -4.52
N LEU A 48 -2.48 2.74 -3.30
CA LEU A 48 -2.71 1.76 -2.23
C LEU A 48 -3.39 2.46 -1.07
N TYR A 49 -4.57 1.99 -0.68
CA TYR A 49 -5.25 2.49 0.51
C TYR A 49 -4.57 1.91 1.75
N ILE A 50 -4.15 2.79 2.64
CA ILE A 50 -3.44 2.40 3.87
C ILE A 50 -4.30 2.56 5.12
N SER A 51 -5.62 2.68 4.95
CA SER A 51 -6.55 2.86 6.07
C SER A 51 -6.86 1.56 6.82
N ALA A 52 -6.60 0.40 6.21
CA ALA A 52 -6.85 -0.88 6.88
C ALA A 52 -5.93 -1.03 8.09
N LYS A 53 -6.50 -1.39 9.24
CA LYS A 53 -5.75 -1.50 10.49
C LYS A 53 -4.60 -2.50 10.39
N SER A 54 -4.84 -3.67 9.81
CA SER A 54 -3.81 -4.69 9.65
C SER A 54 -2.64 -4.22 8.79
N LEU A 55 -2.92 -3.37 7.79
CA LEU A 55 -1.89 -2.80 6.94
C LEU A 55 -1.12 -1.70 7.67
N THR A 56 -1.85 -0.81 8.35
CA THR A 56 -1.25 0.31 9.08
C THR A 56 -0.30 -0.17 10.16
N GLU A 57 -0.69 -1.17 10.93
CA GLU A 57 0.13 -1.72 12.01
C GLU A 57 1.45 -2.28 11.49
N GLN A 58 1.45 -2.88 10.31
CA GLN A 58 2.65 -3.44 9.71
C GLN A 58 3.51 -2.38 9.02
N LEU A 59 2.89 -1.32 8.51
CA LEU A 59 3.61 -0.23 7.85
C LEU A 59 4.32 0.70 8.84
N GLU A 60 3.77 0.85 10.05
CA GLU A 60 4.30 1.80 11.04
C GLU A 60 5.79 1.59 11.36
N PRO A 61 6.25 0.35 11.69
CA PRO A 61 7.67 0.16 11.93
C PRO A 61 8.53 0.39 10.68
N LEU A 62 8.01 0.09 9.50
CA LEU A 62 8.73 0.35 8.26
C LEU A 62 8.90 1.85 8.03
N ARG A 63 7.85 2.62 8.28
CA ARG A 63 7.89 4.07 8.16
C ARG A 63 8.91 4.68 9.12
N LYS A 64 8.92 4.23 10.37
CA LYS A 64 9.87 4.73 11.37
C LYS A 64 11.31 4.46 10.97
N ASN A 65 11.57 3.29 10.40
CA ASN A 65 12.91 2.93 9.95
C ASN A 65 13.32 3.66 8.67
N ASN A 66 12.38 4.31 8.01
CA ASN A 66 12.62 5.07 6.77
C ASN A 66 12.55 6.58 7.02
N GLY A 67 12.98 7.05 8.18
CA GLY A 67 12.97 8.47 8.50
C GLY A 67 11.58 9.09 8.60
N ASP A 68 10.62 8.32 9.10
CA ASP A 68 9.21 8.72 9.25
C ASP A 68 8.52 9.04 7.91
N GLN A 69 8.99 8.47 6.81
CA GLN A 69 8.44 8.69 5.48
C GLN A 69 8.05 7.37 4.82
N PHE A 70 6.96 7.40 4.06
CA PHE A 70 6.57 6.25 3.24
C PHE A 70 7.32 6.21 1.92
N THR A 71 7.69 7.37 1.38
CA THR A 71 8.37 7.46 0.08
C THR A 71 9.67 6.67 0.09
N GLY A 72 9.84 5.80 -0.89
CA GLY A 72 11.02 4.97 -1.02
C GLY A 72 10.93 3.60 -0.33
N LEU A 73 9.86 3.36 0.44
CA LEU A 73 9.67 2.04 1.07
C LEU A 73 9.43 0.98 0.01
N LYS A 74 10.12 -0.14 0.15
CA LYS A 74 9.95 -1.31 -0.71
C LYS A 74 9.57 -2.50 0.15
N PHE A 75 8.48 -3.17 -0.22
CA PHE A 75 8.02 -4.34 0.51
C PHE A 75 7.12 -5.19 -0.39
N SER A 76 6.90 -6.42 0.03
CA SER A 76 5.94 -7.30 -0.63
C SER A 76 4.67 -7.37 0.20
N ILE A 77 3.53 -7.43 -0.46
CA ILE A 77 2.22 -7.41 0.18
C ILE A 77 1.34 -8.51 -0.42
N ARG A 78 0.50 -9.08 0.42
CA ARG A 78 -0.55 -10.00 -0.01
C ARG A 78 -1.69 -10.02 1.00
N LYS A 79 -2.82 -10.63 0.63
CA LYS A 79 -3.90 -10.93 1.56
C LYS A 79 -3.80 -12.39 2.02
N GLU A 80 -4.22 -12.66 3.26
CA GLU A 80 -4.25 -14.01 3.79
C GLU A 80 -5.19 -14.93 3.01
N SER A 81 -6.28 -14.37 2.45
CA SER A 81 -7.24 -15.11 1.64
C SER A 81 -7.91 -14.17 0.64
N GLU A 82 -8.73 -14.71 -0.25
CA GLU A 82 -9.45 -13.92 -1.24
C GLU A 82 -10.65 -13.17 -0.66
N ASN A 83 -10.97 -13.37 0.61
CA ASN A 83 -12.04 -12.67 1.28
C ASN A 83 -11.73 -11.17 1.38
N GLN A 84 -12.73 -10.32 1.15
CA GLN A 84 -12.57 -8.87 1.25
C GLN A 84 -12.17 -8.43 2.66
N MET A 85 -12.53 -9.20 3.67
CA MET A 85 -12.20 -8.91 5.07
C MET A 85 -10.88 -9.52 5.50
N ALA A 86 -10.16 -10.17 4.59
CA ALA A 86 -8.88 -10.79 4.91
C ALA A 86 -7.83 -9.73 5.30
N LYS A 87 -6.99 -10.09 6.25
CA LYS A 87 -5.91 -9.22 6.68
C LYS A 87 -4.80 -9.19 5.65
N TYR A 88 -4.10 -8.07 5.61
CA TYR A 88 -2.91 -7.93 4.76
C TYR A 88 -1.69 -8.48 5.47
N GLU A 89 -0.79 -9.07 4.70
CA GLU A 89 0.52 -9.49 5.18
C GLU A 89 1.59 -8.75 4.40
N LEU A 90 2.62 -8.28 5.10
CA LEU A 90 3.76 -7.60 4.50
C LEU A 90 5.04 -8.33 4.86
N LYS A 91 6.01 -8.28 3.93
CA LYS A 91 7.37 -8.71 4.25
C LYS A 91 8.35 -7.78 3.56
N THR A 92 9.51 -7.60 4.20
CA THR A 92 10.63 -6.86 3.63
C THR A 92 11.77 -7.82 3.31
N ASP A 93 12.54 -7.48 2.32
CA ASP A 93 13.73 -8.27 1.97
C ASP A 93 14.91 -7.86 2.84
#